data_1ba4c3e106a3c5b67c7230c5b2352228
#
_entry.id   1ba4c3e106a3c5b67c7230c5b2352228
#
_cell.length_a   1.000
_cell.length_b   1.000
_cell.length_c   1.000
_cell.angle_alpha   90.00
_cell.angle_beta   90.00
_cell.angle_gamma   90.00
#
_symmetry.space_group_name_H-M   'P 1'
#
loop_
_entity.id
_entity.type
_entity.pdbx_description
1 polymer ?
#
loop_
_entity_poly.entity_id
_entity_poly.type
_entity_poly.pdbx_seq_one_letter_code
_entity_poly.pdbx_strand_id
1 'polypeptide(L)' 'VYLTEQELNLLISLAKTPGVPISREELAGIDEPGRAIDVGINRLRKKIEDDPTMPIWLQTVRGKGYILRPNSQ' A
#
# COMPACT_ATOMS: atom_id res chain seq x y z
N VAL A 1 -9.84 -9.00 10.37
CA VAL A 1 -9.81 -8.42 9.03
C VAL A 1 -9.30 -9.45 8.04
N TYR A 2 -10.03 -9.63 6.97
CA TYR A 2 -9.70 -10.64 5.96
C TYR A 2 -9.09 -9.96 4.73
N LEU A 3 -7.86 -10.30 4.41
CA LEU A 3 -7.16 -9.75 3.24
C LEU A 3 -7.18 -10.76 2.10
N THR A 4 -7.40 -10.26 0.87
CA THR A 4 -7.21 -11.08 -0.31
C THR A 4 -5.71 -11.35 -0.51
N GLU A 5 -5.38 -12.33 -1.34
CA GLU A 5 -3.99 -12.65 -1.65
C GLU A 5 -3.26 -11.44 -2.21
N GLN A 6 -3.89 -10.69 -3.11
CA GLN A 6 -3.30 -9.48 -3.68
C GLN A 6 -3.05 -8.43 -2.62
N GLU A 7 -4.01 -8.20 -1.74
CA GLU A 7 -3.87 -7.22 -0.66
C GLU A 7 -2.76 -7.63 0.30
N LEU A 8 -2.70 -8.91 0.63
CA LEU A 8 -1.65 -9.42 1.50
C LEU A 8 -0.27 -9.26 0.87
N ASN A 9 -0.14 -9.54 -0.42
CA ASN A 9 1.12 -9.37 -1.14
C ASN A 9 1.58 -7.92 -1.15
N LEU A 10 0.65 -6.99 -1.36
CA LEU A 10 0.96 -5.56 -1.30
C LEU A 10 1.47 -5.16 0.09
N LEU A 11 0.79 -5.62 1.12
CA LEU A 11 1.17 -5.31 2.49
C LEU A 11 2.54 -5.88 2.84
N ILE A 12 2.80 -7.12 2.43
CA ILE A 12 4.10 -7.77 2.65
C ILE A 12 5.21 -7.01 1.95
N SER A 13 4.98 -6.61 0.69
CA SER A 13 5.98 -5.86 -0.07
C SER A 13 6.33 -4.54 0.61
N LEU A 14 5.32 -3.83 1.11
CA LEU A 14 5.53 -2.58 1.82
C LEU A 14 6.19 -2.80 3.18
N ALA A 15 5.87 -3.90 3.84
CA ALA A 15 6.42 -4.22 5.15
C ALA A 15 7.90 -4.64 5.11
N LYS A 16 8.39 -5.03 3.95
CA LYS A 16 9.82 -5.37 3.80
C LYS A 16 10.72 -4.17 4.01
N THR A 17 10.24 -2.98 3.64
CA THR A 17 11.00 -1.74 3.81
C THR A 17 10.09 -0.69 4.47
N PRO A 18 9.75 -0.88 5.74
CA PRO A 18 8.86 0.07 6.42
C PRO A 18 9.52 1.44 6.52
N GLY A 19 8.72 2.48 6.28
CA GLY A 19 9.23 3.84 6.31
C GLY A 19 9.95 4.26 5.03
N VAL A 20 10.00 3.41 4.02
CA VAL A 20 10.64 3.72 2.73
C VAL A 20 9.58 3.70 1.63
N PRO A 21 9.47 4.75 0.83
CA PRO A 21 8.50 4.75 -0.28
C PRO A 21 8.84 3.71 -1.33
N ILE A 22 7.81 3.03 -1.84
CA ILE A 22 7.96 2.04 -2.90
C ILE A 22 7.11 2.49 -4.08
N SER A 23 7.69 2.49 -5.29
CA SER A 23 6.98 2.93 -6.47
C SER A 23 5.87 1.95 -6.86
N ARG A 24 4.90 2.46 -7.61
CA ARG A 24 3.81 1.63 -8.13
C ARG A 24 4.35 0.51 -9.01
N GLU A 25 5.37 0.81 -9.78
CA GLU A 25 5.99 -0.15 -10.68
C GLU A 25 6.63 -1.30 -9.90
N GLU A 26 7.29 -0.99 -8.80
CA GLU A 26 7.88 -2.02 -7.95
C GLU A 26 6.81 -2.88 -7.29
N LEU A 27 5.71 -2.27 -6.86
CA LEU A 27 4.61 -3.00 -6.23
C LEU A 27 3.87 -3.88 -7.25
N ALA A 28 3.71 -3.37 -8.47
CA ALA A 28 2.98 -4.08 -9.51
C ALA A 28 3.75 -5.30 -10.05
N GLY A 29 5.07 -5.19 -10.11
CA GLY A 29 5.86 -6.19 -10.80
C GLY A 29 5.68 -6.08 -12.31
N ILE A 30 6.03 -7.16 -13.02
CA ILE A 30 6.07 -7.15 -14.47
C ILE A 30 4.67 -7.30 -15.10
N ASP A 31 3.80 -8.05 -14.45
CA ASP A 31 2.56 -8.52 -15.08
C ASP A 31 1.33 -7.67 -14.70
N GLU A 32 1.45 -6.69 -13.83
CA GLU A 32 0.29 -5.93 -13.40
C GLU A 32 0.41 -4.45 -13.74
N PRO A 33 -0.68 -3.82 -14.21
CA PRO A 33 -0.67 -2.38 -14.44
C PRO A 33 -0.70 -1.61 -13.13
N GLY A 34 -0.11 -0.41 -13.12
CA GLY A 34 -0.10 0.44 -11.94
C GLY A 34 -1.49 0.79 -11.42
N ARG A 35 -2.49 0.79 -12.31
CA ARG A 35 -3.88 1.02 -11.92
C ARG A 35 -4.40 -0.03 -10.94
N ALA A 36 -4.02 -1.30 -11.17
CA ALA A 36 -4.41 -2.38 -10.28
C ALA A 36 -3.83 -2.18 -8.89
N ILE A 37 -2.63 -1.61 -8.80
CA ILE A 37 -2.00 -1.30 -7.53
C ILE A 37 -2.79 -0.22 -6.79
N ASP A 38 -3.20 0.84 -7.48
CA ASP A 38 -4.00 1.89 -6.84
C ASP A 38 -5.30 1.35 -6.27
N VAL A 39 -5.98 0.48 -7.01
CA VAL A 39 -7.20 -0.17 -6.53
C VAL A 39 -6.92 -1.04 -5.32
N GLY A 40 -5.86 -1.84 -5.38
CA GLY A 40 -5.46 -2.70 -4.27
C GLY A 40 -5.12 -1.92 -3.01
N ILE A 41 -4.40 -0.81 -3.16
CA ILE A 41 -4.04 0.06 -2.04
C ILE A 41 -5.30 0.66 -1.40
N ASN A 42 -6.25 1.12 -2.22
CA ASN A 42 -7.49 1.68 -1.68
C ASN A 42 -8.30 0.64 -0.92
N ARG A 43 -8.37 -0.59 -1.44
CA ARG A 43 -9.05 -1.68 -0.76
C ARG A 43 -8.37 -2.03 0.56
N LEU A 44 -7.04 -2.06 0.56
CA LEU A 44 -6.26 -2.35 1.75
C LEU A 44 -6.49 -1.29 2.82
N ARG A 45 -6.49 -0.02 2.43
CA ARG A 45 -6.78 1.09 3.36
C ARG A 45 -8.13 0.93 4.03
N LYS A 46 -9.15 0.53 3.28
CA LYS A 46 -10.49 0.33 3.83
C LYS A 46 -10.51 -0.75 4.91
N LYS A 47 -9.55 -1.67 4.87
CA LYS A 47 -9.48 -2.78 5.81
C LYS A 47 -8.61 -2.48 7.03
N ILE A 48 -7.53 -1.72 6.86
CA ILE A 48 -6.57 -1.49 7.96
C ILE A 48 -6.65 -0.10 8.56
N GLU A 49 -7.23 0.88 7.84
CA GLU A 49 -7.33 2.25 8.36
C GLU A 49 -8.71 2.48 8.95
N ASP A 50 -8.76 3.24 10.04
CA ASP A 50 -10.02 3.67 10.61
C ASP A 50 -10.74 4.63 9.66
N ASP A 51 -9.99 5.53 9.05
CA ASP A 51 -10.51 6.45 8.05
C ASP A 51 -9.65 6.37 6.79
N PRO A 52 -10.12 5.66 5.75
CA PRO A 52 -9.33 5.51 4.53
C PRO A 52 -9.02 6.82 3.80
N THR A 53 -9.80 7.87 4.06
CA THR A 53 -9.55 9.18 3.44
C THR A 53 -8.42 9.93 4.15
N MET A 54 -8.09 9.55 5.37
CA MET A 54 -6.99 10.11 6.15
C MET A 54 -6.13 8.99 6.70
N PRO A 55 -5.41 8.26 5.82
CA PRO A 55 -4.67 7.08 6.25
C PRO A 55 -3.50 7.43 7.17
N ILE A 56 -3.30 6.61 8.19
CA ILE A 56 -2.22 6.74 9.15
C ILE A 56 -1.08 5.78 8.80
N TRP A 57 -1.43 4.55 8.45
CA TRP A 57 -0.44 3.48 8.25
C TRP A 57 0.05 3.40 6.82
N LEU A 58 -0.87 3.42 5.86
CA LEU A 58 -0.57 3.25 4.44
C LEU A 58 -0.81 4.57 3.73
N GLN A 59 0.26 5.31 3.50
CA GLN A 59 0.18 6.66 2.96
C GLN A 59 0.70 6.71 1.53
N THR A 60 0.28 7.75 0.82
CA THR A 60 0.79 8.06 -0.52
C THR A 60 1.92 9.06 -0.40
N VAL A 61 3.04 8.78 -1.07
CA VAL A 61 4.14 9.73 -1.18
C VAL A 61 4.09 10.28 -2.59
N ARG A 62 3.72 11.54 -2.70
CA ARG A 62 3.49 12.18 -3.99
C ARG A 62 4.75 12.12 -4.85
N GLY A 63 4.59 11.63 -6.08
CA GLY A 63 5.68 11.50 -7.01
C GLY A 63 6.61 10.31 -6.77
N LYS A 64 6.39 9.53 -5.71
CA LYS A 64 7.26 8.39 -5.39
C LYS A 64 6.51 7.07 -5.30
N GLY A 65 5.30 7.05 -4.74
CA GLY A 65 4.52 5.84 -4.62
C GLY A 65 3.82 5.75 -3.28
N TYR A 66 3.94 4.60 -2.62
CA TYR A 66 3.26 4.34 -1.36
C TYR A 66 4.26 3.97 -0.28
N ILE A 67 3.89 4.21 0.97
CA ILE A 67 4.75 3.95 2.10
C ILE A 67 3.92 3.35 3.24
N LEU A 68 4.47 2.34 3.90
CA LEU A 68 3.90 1.79 5.12
C LEU A 68 4.64 2.38 6.31
N ARG A 69 3.89 3.00 7.22
CA ARG A 69 4.45 3.61 8.43
C ARG A 69 3.91 2.89 9.66
N PRO A 70 4.60 1.85 10.13
CA PRO A 70 4.10 1.08 11.27
C PRO A 70 4.07 1.87 12.56
N ASN A 71 4.90 2.89 12.67
CA ASN A 71 4.90 3.80 13.81
C ASN A 71 4.50 5.18 13.33
N SER A 72 3.20 5.35 13.09
CA SER A 72 2.68 6.60 12.57
C SER A 72 2.91 7.74 13.56
N GLN A 73 3.61 8.74 13.13
CA GLN A 73 3.77 9.95 13.91
C GLN A 73 3.75 11.15 13.02
#